data_02851dea251cf46d364ac0810d4c05a3
#
_entry.id   02851dea251cf46d364ac0810d4c05a3
#
_cell.length_a   1.000
_cell.length_b   1.000
_cell.length_c   1.000
_cell.angle_alpha   90.00
_cell.angle_beta   90.00
_cell.angle_gamma   90.00
#
_symmetry.space_group_name_H-M   'P 1'
#
loop_
_entity.id
_entity.type
_entity.pdbx_description
1 polymer ?
#
loop_
_entity_poly.entity_id
_entity_poly.type
_entity_poly.pdbx_seq_one_letter_code
_entity_poly.pdbx_strand_id
1 'polypeptide(L)'
;MLQIKRRDQITFLQSEALSRVPGIIQAFSTRRGDHTDLSLGPHSSPNPIVQMNRVRFLAAVGAPGWPVMKLRQVHSSTVVAIDDTSAANDAVEGDAAATDLKGIVLGIQTADCVPILVADSRGAAVAAIHAGWRGTAARIVESTVARFREKFSLEPKDLIAAVGPHIGVCCYEVGQDVVDAIGDPVFFESRPHWAKPHLNLGAANRRQLINAGLHDEQIEVSSLCTRCRGDLFHSYRRDGKKTGHMLSVIGIVP
;
A
#
# COMPACT_ATOMS: atom_id res chain seq x y z
N MET A 1 2.24 -8.42 13.73
CA MET A 1 1.96 -6.94 13.80
C MET A 1 2.99 -6.17 12.99
N LEU A 2 2.61 -5.00 12.42
CA LEU A 2 3.58 -4.11 11.78
C LEU A 2 4.57 -3.56 12.82
N GLN A 3 5.86 -3.75 12.56
CA GLN A 3 6.93 -3.29 13.44
C GLN A 3 7.56 -2.01 12.91
N ILE A 4 7.74 -1.01 13.78
CA ILE A 4 8.51 0.21 13.44
C ILE A 4 10.00 -0.15 13.49
N LYS A 5 10.69 0.13 12.38
CA LYS A 5 12.14 -0.05 12.20
C LYS A 5 12.80 1.30 11.93
N ARG A 6 14.07 1.40 12.29
CA ARG A 6 14.90 2.55 11.93
C ARG A 6 16.26 2.06 11.43
N ARG A 7 16.64 2.53 10.23
CA ARG A 7 17.95 2.26 9.64
C ARG A 7 18.41 3.52 8.90
N ASP A 8 19.68 3.90 9.05
CA ASP A 8 20.28 5.07 8.42
C ASP A 8 19.41 6.33 8.57
N GLN A 9 18.86 6.50 9.79
CA GLN A 9 17.95 7.58 10.19
C GLN A 9 16.58 7.59 9.48
N ILE A 10 16.30 6.64 8.62
CA ILE A 10 14.98 6.44 7.99
C ILE A 10 14.12 5.56 8.89
N THR A 11 12.92 6.05 9.21
CA THR A 11 11.92 5.29 9.95
C THR A 11 10.89 4.72 8.99
N PHE A 12 10.60 3.43 9.09
CA PHE A 12 9.63 2.71 8.27
C PHE A 12 8.96 1.60 9.08
N LEU A 13 7.90 1.00 8.52
CA LEU A 13 7.26 -0.16 9.11
C LEU A 13 7.49 -1.39 8.23
N GLN A 14 7.62 -2.55 8.87
CA GLN A 14 7.64 -3.84 8.21
C GLN A 14 6.57 -4.76 8.77
N SER A 15 5.94 -5.53 7.90
CA SER A 15 5.06 -6.62 8.28
C SER A 15 5.89 -7.77 8.86
N GLU A 16 5.51 -8.24 10.04
CA GLU A 16 6.13 -9.41 10.64
C GLU A 16 5.82 -10.68 9.84
N ALA A 17 4.59 -10.79 9.32
CA ALA A 17 4.16 -11.92 8.50
C ALA A 17 4.94 -11.99 7.18
N LEU A 18 5.04 -10.88 6.45
CA LEU A 18 5.80 -10.82 5.19
C LEU A 18 7.31 -10.95 5.42
N SER A 19 7.84 -10.56 6.59
CA SER A 19 9.27 -10.72 6.91
C SER A 19 9.70 -12.19 7.10
N ARG A 20 8.74 -13.10 7.26
CA ARG A 20 8.99 -14.55 7.34
C ARG A 20 9.03 -15.22 5.97
N VAL A 21 8.58 -14.53 4.92
CA VAL A 21 8.62 -15.04 3.56
C VAL A 21 10.06 -14.97 3.04
N PRO A 22 10.64 -16.08 2.59
CA PRO A 22 12.01 -16.11 2.12
C PRO A 22 12.20 -15.24 0.87
N GLY A 23 13.32 -14.52 0.81
CA GLY A 23 13.69 -13.73 -0.36
C GLY A 23 12.82 -12.51 -0.64
N ILE A 24 12.00 -12.03 0.31
CA ILE A 24 11.15 -10.86 0.13
C ILE A 24 11.70 -9.67 0.92
N ILE A 25 11.80 -8.52 0.25
CA ILE A 25 11.91 -7.22 0.91
C ILE A 25 10.55 -6.52 0.88
N GLN A 26 10.18 -5.85 1.97
CA GLN A 26 8.96 -5.08 2.03
C GLN A 26 9.04 -3.97 3.09
N ALA A 27 8.37 -2.87 2.86
CA ALA A 27 8.26 -1.80 3.84
C ALA A 27 7.12 -0.81 3.51
N PHE A 28 6.58 -0.20 4.54
CA PHE A 28 5.75 0.99 4.47
C PHE A 28 6.56 2.16 5.03
N SER A 29 6.83 3.17 4.22
CA SER A 29 7.58 4.34 4.68
C SER A 29 6.78 5.16 5.68
N THR A 30 7.50 5.97 6.44
CA THR A 30 6.92 7.07 7.23
C THR A 30 7.36 8.40 6.63
N ARG A 31 6.87 9.52 7.21
CA ARG A 31 7.39 10.85 6.90
C ARG A 31 8.69 11.19 7.65
N ARG A 32 9.20 10.29 8.49
CA ARG A 32 10.40 10.51 9.29
C ARG A 32 11.65 10.06 8.56
N GLY A 33 12.40 11.03 8.07
CA GLY A 33 13.80 10.89 7.69
C GLY A 33 14.69 11.44 8.79
N ASP A 34 15.90 11.80 8.44
CA ASP A 34 16.96 12.37 9.25
C ASP A 34 16.47 13.51 10.15
N HIS A 35 16.61 14.74 9.75
CA HIS A 35 16.04 15.91 10.42
C HIS A 35 14.97 16.58 9.55
N THR A 36 14.56 15.93 8.46
CA THR A 36 13.69 16.48 7.44
C THR A 36 12.46 15.60 7.20
N ASP A 37 11.43 16.20 6.64
CA ASP A 37 10.24 15.50 6.20
C ASP A 37 10.57 14.59 5.01
N LEU A 38 10.37 13.27 5.18
CA LEU A 38 10.66 12.25 4.19
C LEU A 38 9.46 12.07 3.25
N SER A 39 9.20 13.05 2.37
CA SER A 39 8.25 12.85 1.28
C SER A 39 8.89 12.04 0.16
N LEU A 40 8.19 11.00 -0.31
CA LEU A 40 8.64 10.07 -1.36
C LEU A 40 7.84 10.20 -2.67
N GLY A 41 6.96 11.17 -2.76
CA GLY A 41 6.11 11.35 -3.93
C GLY A 41 5.80 12.79 -4.25
N PRO A 42 5.04 13.04 -5.35
CA PRO A 42 4.59 12.06 -6.36
C PRO A 42 5.73 11.46 -7.19
N HIS A 43 5.47 10.34 -7.85
CA HIS A 43 6.48 9.63 -8.67
C HIS A 43 7.08 10.51 -9.75
N SER A 44 6.27 11.33 -10.41
CA SER A 44 6.67 12.30 -11.42
C SER A 44 7.39 13.54 -10.87
N SER A 45 7.63 13.63 -9.56
CA SER A 45 8.28 14.80 -8.95
C SER A 45 9.69 14.99 -9.49
N PRO A 46 9.99 16.13 -10.12
CA PRO A 46 11.34 16.47 -10.53
C PRO A 46 12.21 16.94 -9.37
N ASN A 47 11.66 17.06 -8.16
CA ASN A 47 12.36 17.59 -6.99
C ASN A 47 13.51 16.64 -6.58
N PRO A 48 14.78 17.11 -6.61
CA PRO A 48 15.94 16.30 -6.27
C PRO A 48 15.90 15.74 -4.84
N ILE A 49 15.28 16.46 -3.90
CA ILE A 49 15.11 16.00 -2.52
C ILE A 49 14.22 14.76 -2.47
N VAL A 50 13.11 14.76 -3.21
CA VAL A 50 12.22 13.58 -3.30
C VAL A 50 12.94 12.39 -3.91
N GLN A 51 13.74 12.60 -4.93
CA GLN A 51 14.53 11.53 -5.56
C GLN A 51 15.59 10.99 -4.60
N MET A 52 16.33 11.86 -3.92
CA MET A 52 17.30 11.46 -2.90
C MET A 52 16.63 10.69 -1.75
N ASN A 53 15.47 11.15 -1.28
CA ASN A 53 14.71 10.46 -0.23
C ASN A 53 14.34 9.04 -0.65
N ARG A 54 13.96 8.80 -1.91
CA ARG A 54 13.67 7.46 -2.44
C ARG A 54 14.90 6.57 -2.43
N VAL A 55 16.04 7.08 -2.90
CA VAL A 55 17.31 6.33 -2.89
C VAL A 55 17.67 5.92 -1.47
N ARG A 56 17.59 6.86 -0.50
CA ARG A 56 17.84 6.58 0.92
C ARG A 56 16.86 5.57 1.50
N PHE A 57 15.57 5.72 1.20
CA PHE A 57 14.56 4.78 1.67
C PHE A 57 14.79 3.36 1.12
N LEU A 58 15.04 3.23 -0.18
CA LEU A 58 15.32 1.92 -0.79
C LEU A 58 16.58 1.27 -0.21
N ALA A 59 17.64 2.03 0.01
CA ALA A 59 18.85 1.51 0.68
C ALA A 59 18.53 1.04 2.11
N ALA A 60 17.76 1.82 2.88
CA ALA A 60 17.37 1.47 4.24
C ALA A 60 16.54 0.18 4.33
N VAL A 61 15.71 -0.11 3.32
CA VAL A 61 14.88 -1.34 3.29
C VAL A 61 15.56 -2.54 2.64
N GLY A 62 16.80 -2.38 2.16
CA GLY A 62 17.60 -3.49 1.61
C GLY A 62 17.52 -3.65 0.10
N ALA A 63 17.07 -2.61 -0.64
CA ALA A 63 16.98 -2.61 -2.10
C ALA A 63 17.79 -1.45 -2.74
N PRO A 64 19.10 -1.29 -2.41
CA PRO A 64 19.89 -0.19 -2.95
C PRO A 64 20.04 -0.31 -4.47
N GLY A 65 19.64 0.75 -5.18
CA GLY A 65 19.75 0.80 -6.64
C GLY A 65 18.76 -0.05 -7.43
N TRP A 66 17.84 -0.74 -6.77
CA TRP A 66 16.82 -1.51 -7.50
C TRP A 66 15.85 -0.57 -8.23
N PRO A 67 15.46 -0.92 -9.47
CA PRO A 67 14.44 -0.17 -10.16
C PRO A 67 13.10 -0.27 -9.43
N VAL A 68 12.42 0.87 -9.30
CA VAL A 68 11.07 0.94 -8.73
C VAL A 68 10.08 0.96 -9.87
N MET A 69 9.26 -0.10 -9.95
CA MET A 69 8.14 -0.17 -10.88
C MET A 69 7.00 0.68 -10.32
N LYS A 70 6.59 1.66 -11.09
CA LYS A 70 5.60 2.67 -10.69
C LYS A 70 4.45 2.66 -11.68
N LEU A 71 3.27 2.97 -11.16
CA LEU A 71 2.07 3.15 -11.96
C LEU A 71 1.55 4.57 -11.81
N ARG A 72 0.90 5.07 -12.82
CA ARG A 72 0.06 6.26 -12.71
C ARG A 72 -1.23 5.85 -12.00
N GLN A 73 -1.28 6.05 -10.69
CA GLN A 73 -2.42 5.71 -9.83
C GLN A 73 -3.60 6.65 -10.14
N VAL A 74 -4.74 6.09 -10.53
CA VAL A 74 -5.95 6.82 -10.96
C VAL A 74 -7.18 6.44 -10.15
N HIS A 75 -6.98 5.72 -9.03
CA HIS A 75 -8.04 5.20 -8.15
C HIS A 75 -8.97 4.21 -8.86
N SER A 76 -8.43 3.39 -9.75
CA SER A 76 -9.11 2.33 -10.49
C SER A 76 -9.04 0.97 -9.77
N SER A 77 -9.54 -0.09 -10.44
CA SER A 77 -9.32 -1.48 -10.07
C SER A 77 -8.36 -2.21 -11.03
N THR A 78 -7.61 -1.45 -11.83
CA THR A 78 -6.68 -2.00 -12.81
C THR A 78 -5.45 -2.57 -12.13
N VAL A 79 -5.17 -3.86 -12.40
CA VAL A 79 -4.00 -4.60 -11.94
C VAL A 79 -3.06 -4.84 -13.11
N VAL A 80 -1.83 -4.35 -13.01
CA VAL A 80 -0.80 -4.47 -14.06
C VAL A 80 0.15 -5.61 -13.69
N ALA A 81 0.27 -6.61 -14.58
CA ALA A 81 1.35 -7.59 -14.48
C ALA A 81 2.64 -6.98 -15.04
N ILE A 82 3.71 -7.03 -14.27
CA ILE A 82 5.04 -6.54 -14.68
C ILE A 82 5.86 -7.75 -15.09
N ASP A 83 6.06 -7.90 -16.41
CA ASP A 83 6.74 -9.04 -17.03
C ASP A 83 8.19 -8.69 -17.45
N ASP A 84 8.50 -7.40 -17.54
CA ASP A 84 9.85 -6.91 -17.81
C ASP A 84 10.11 -5.55 -17.15
N THR A 85 11.36 -5.16 -17.08
CA THR A 85 11.79 -3.90 -16.46
C THR A 85 11.53 -2.66 -17.31
N SER A 86 11.19 -2.81 -18.60
CA SER A 86 10.91 -1.69 -19.50
C SER A 86 9.57 -1.00 -19.17
N ALA A 87 8.67 -1.71 -18.46
CA ALA A 87 7.42 -1.17 -17.94
C ALA A 87 7.60 -0.21 -16.73
N ALA A 88 8.86 0.06 -16.32
CA ALA A 88 9.19 0.94 -15.18
C ALA A 88 8.95 2.43 -15.45
N ASN A 89 7.93 2.79 -16.22
CA ASN A 89 7.62 4.18 -16.51
C ASN A 89 6.22 4.55 -15.98
N ASP A 90 6.07 5.81 -15.53
CA ASP A 90 4.81 6.37 -15.03
C ASP A 90 3.70 6.48 -16.10
N ALA A 91 3.89 5.87 -17.29
CA ALA A 91 2.94 5.94 -18.40
C ALA A 91 1.81 4.93 -18.29
N VAL A 92 2.02 3.82 -17.55
CA VAL A 92 1.00 2.78 -17.39
C VAL A 92 0.05 3.14 -16.25
N GLU A 93 -1.23 3.27 -16.59
CA GLU A 93 -2.29 3.48 -15.58
C GLU A 93 -2.61 2.18 -14.86
N GLY A 94 -2.74 2.30 -13.53
CA GLY A 94 -3.16 1.20 -12.67
C GLY A 94 -2.97 1.54 -11.20
N ASP A 95 -3.65 0.79 -10.35
CA ASP A 95 -3.61 1.00 -8.92
C ASP A 95 -3.10 -0.24 -8.16
N ALA A 96 -2.79 -1.32 -8.89
CA ALA A 96 -2.06 -2.47 -8.37
C ALA A 96 -1.08 -3.00 -9.41
N ALA A 97 0.06 -3.47 -8.94
CA ALA A 97 1.05 -4.18 -9.75
C ALA A 97 1.38 -5.53 -9.13
N ALA A 98 1.63 -6.54 -9.97
CA ALA A 98 2.07 -7.87 -9.55
C ALA A 98 3.22 -8.37 -10.43
N THR A 99 4.17 -9.12 -9.86
CA THR A 99 5.34 -9.63 -10.58
C THR A 99 5.95 -10.86 -9.90
N ASP A 100 6.66 -11.67 -10.67
CA ASP A 100 7.59 -12.72 -10.24
C ASP A 100 9.06 -12.35 -10.56
N LEU A 101 9.30 -11.16 -11.09
CA LEU A 101 10.65 -10.68 -11.38
C LEU A 101 11.43 -10.39 -10.11
N LYS A 102 12.70 -10.79 -10.11
CA LYS A 102 13.65 -10.54 -9.03
C LYS A 102 14.43 -9.24 -9.24
N GLY A 103 14.92 -8.66 -8.14
CA GLY A 103 15.79 -7.48 -8.20
C GLY A 103 15.07 -6.18 -8.59
N ILE A 104 13.74 -6.17 -8.55
CA ILE A 104 12.91 -4.99 -8.74
C ILE A 104 12.00 -4.74 -7.54
N VAL A 105 11.49 -3.55 -7.41
CA VAL A 105 10.55 -3.16 -6.35
C VAL A 105 9.25 -2.67 -6.97
N LEU A 106 8.12 -3.22 -6.55
CA LEU A 106 6.81 -2.61 -6.79
C LEU A 106 6.58 -1.50 -5.78
N GLY A 107 6.19 -0.30 -6.25
CA GLY A 107 6.02 0.88 -5.40
C GLY A 107 4.63 1.50 -5.52
N ILE A 108 3.95 1.67 -4.37
CA ILE A 108 2.62 2.32 -4.26
C ILE A 108 2.72 3.55 -3.37
N GLN A 109 2.19 4.66 -3.86
CA GLN A 109 2.15 5.93 -3.12
C GLN A 109 0.82 6.15 -2.44
N THR A 110 0.87 6.58 -1.18
CA THR A 110 -0.34 6.90 -0.41
C THR A 110 -0.15 8.16 0.45
N ALA A 111 -1.26 8.84 0.68
CA ALA A 111 -1.48 9.80 1.75
C ALA A 111 -2.96 9.66 2.14
N ASP A 112 -3.25 8.72 3.04
CA ASP A 112 -4.55 8.26 3.55
C ASP A 112 -5.15 7.01 2.89
N CYS A 113 -5.03 6.79 1.58
CA CYS A 113 -5.49 5.53 0.96
C CYS A 113 -4.78 4.32 1.55
N VAL A 114 -5.37 3.16 1.44
CA VAL A 114 -4.86 1.90 2.01
C VAL A 114 -3.78 1.33 1.07
N PRO A 115 -2.52 1.20 1.51
CA PRO A 115 -1.52 0.41 0.81
C PRO A 115 -1.62 -1.04 1.27
N ILE A 116 -1.60 -1.99 0.34
CA ILE A 116 -1.58 -3.42 0.65
C ILE A 116 -0.42 -4.06 -0.10
N LEU A 117 0.37 -4.85 0.63
CA LEU A 117 1.46 -5.65 0.08
C LEU A 117 1.09 -7.12 0.21
N VAL A 118 1.26 -7.88 -0.87
CA VAL A 118 0.94 -9.31 -0.92
C VAL A 118 2.15 -10.08 -1.45
N ALA A 119 2.44 -11.23 -0.86
CA ALA A 119 3.44 -12.16 -1.34
C ALA A 119 2.92 -13.59 -1.31
N ASP A 120 3.36 -14.42 -2.26
CA ASP A 120 3.31 -15.89 -2.09
C ASP A 120 4.21 -16.31 -0.92
N SER A 121 3.77 -17.26 -0.11
CA SER A 121 4.48 -17.70 1.10
C SER A 121 5.87 -18.31 0.85
N ARG A 122 6.15 -18.69 -0.40
CA ARG A 122 7.46 -19.17 -0.86
C ARG A 122 8.30 -18.10 -1.54
N GLY A 123 7.76 -16.87 -1.67
CA GLY A 123 8.43 -15.75 -2.32
C GLY A 123 8.44 -15.83 -3.85
N ALA A 124 7.54 -16.60 -4.46
CA ALA A 124 7.52 -16.79 -5.92
C ALA A 124 6.95 -15.58 -6.68
N ALA A 125 6.01 -14.84 -6.08
CA ALA A 125 5.45 -13.63 -6.67
C ALA A 125 5.01 -12.64 -5.60
N VAL A 126 4.95 -11.36 -5.98
CA VAL A 126 4.55 -10.26 -5.09
C VAL A 126 3.58 -9.31 -5.78
N ALA A 127 2.79 -8.58 -4.98
CA ALA A 127 1.98 -7.47 -5.46
C ALA A 127 1.96 -6.30 -4.47
N ALA A 128 1.77 -5.09 -5.03
CA ALA A 128 1.53 -3.87 -4.28
C ALA A 128 0.24 -3.21 -4.78
N ILE A 129 -0.66 -2.84 -3.87
CA ILE A 129 -2.01 -2.36 -4.17
C ILE A 129 -2.23 -0.99 -3.52
N HIS A 130 -2.69 -0.03 -4.30
CA HIS A 130 -3.24 1.23 -3.84
C HIS A 130 -4.77 1.12 -3.78
N ALA A 131 -5.34 1.01 -2.59
CA ALA A 131 -6.77 0.88 -2.40
C ALA A 131 -7.36 2.16 -1.76
N GLY A 132 -7.67 3.15 -2.59
CA GLY A 132 -8.57 4.24 -2.23
C GLY A 132 -10.03 3.76 -2.23
N TRP A 133 -10.99 4.58 -1.75
CA TRP A 133 -12.39 4.16 -1.69
C TRP A 133 -12.97 3.73 -3.05
N ARG A 134 -12.57 4.39 -4.16
CA ARG A 134 -13.01 4.00 -5.51
C ARG A 134 -12.47 2.64 -5.93
N GLY A 135 -11.18 2.40 -5.71
CA GLY A 135 -10.56 1.09 -5.98
C GLY A 135 -11.14 -0.01 -5.10
N THR A 136 -11.44 0.30 -3.83
CA THR A 136 -12.12 -0.62 -2.91
C THR A 136 -13.54 -0.92 -3.39
N ALA A 137 -14.34 0.09 -3.76
CA ALA A 137 -15.66 -0.12 -4.32
C ALA A 137 -15.62 -0.96 -5.61
N ALA A 138 -14.59 -0.77 -6.43
CA ALA A 138 -14.35 -1.53 -7.67
C ALA A 138 -13.60 -2.87 -7.44
N ARG A 139 -13.42 -3.31 -6.19
CA ARG A 139 -12.84 -4.61 -5.79
C ARG A 139 -11.41 -4.86 -6.26
N ILE A 140 -10.54 -3.84 -6.18
CA ILE A 140 -9.15 -3.94 -6.63
C ILE A 140 -8.37 -5.07 -5.94
N VAL A 141 -8.67 -5.35 -4.67
CA VAL A 141 -8.00 -6.41 -3.90
C VAL A 141 -8.34 -7.79 -4.46
N GLU A 142 -9.63 -8.04 -4.71
CA GLU A 142 -10.09 -9.31 -5.30
C GLU A 142 -9.50 -9.49 -6.71
N SER A 143 -9.48 -8.43 -7.52
CA SER A 143 -8.85 -8.42 -8.85
C SER A 143 -7.35 -8.74 -8.76
N THR A 144 -6.65 -8.25 -7.73
CA THR A 144 -5.23 -8.54 -7.54
C THR A 144 -5.01 -10.01 -7.15
N VAL A 145 -5.81 -10.55 -6.23
CA VAL A 145 -5.72 -11.97 -5.85
C VAL A 145 -6.04 -12.89 -7.04
N ALA A 146 -7.04 -12.53 -7.84
CA ALA A 146 -7.33 -13.27 -9.08
C ALA A 146 -6.12 -13.30 -10.02
N ARG A 147 -5.35 -12.20 -10.11
CA ARG A 147 -4.12 -12.13 -10.92
C ARG A 147 -3.05 -13.12 -10.47
N PHE A 148 -2.93 -13.41 -9.17
CA PHE A 148 -2.01 -14.46 -8.70
C PHE A 148 -2.37 -15.84 -9.25
N ARG A 149 -3.66 -16.17 -9.32
CA ARG A 149 -4.12 -17.42 -9.93
C ARG A 149 -3.84 -17.46 -11.43
N GLU A 150 -4.29 -16.43 -12.15
CA GLU A 150 -4.27 -16.37 -13.61
C GLU A 150 -2.84 -16.36 -14.17
N LYS A 151 -1.97 -15.55 -13.55
CA LYS A 151 -0.64 -15.27 -14.09
C LYS A 151 0.44 -16.18 -13.52
N PHE A 152 0.35 -16.48 -12.22
CA PHE A 152 1.42 -17.19 -11.50
C PHE A 152 1.00 -18.59 -11.03
N SER A 153 -0.24 -19.01 -11.28
CA SER A 153 -0.80 -20.30 -10.82
C SER A 153 -0.69 -20.48 -9.29
N LEU A 154 -0.88 -19.41 -8.55
CA LEU A 154 -0.80 -19.37 -7.08
C LEU A 154 -2.19 -19.26 -6.45
N GLU A 155 -2.45 -20.06 -5.42
CA GLU A 155 -3.74 -20.08 -4.75
C GLU A 155 -3.79 -19.11 -3.55
N PRO A 156 -4.96 -18.52 -3.23
CA PRO A 156 -5.11 -17.57 -2.12
C PRO A 156 -4.64 -18.11 -0.77
N LYS A 157 -4.77 -19.41 -0.53
CA LYS A 157 -4.29 -20.08 0.70
C LYS A 157 -2.77 -20.01 0.88
N ASP A 158 -2.02 -19.77 -0.21
CA ASP A 158 -0.57 -19.65 -0.21
C ASP A 158 -0.09 -18.20 -0.14
N LEU A 159 -1.02 -17.22 -0.12
CA LEU A 159 -0.69 -15.79 -0.08
C LEU A 159 -0.63 -15.26 1.36
N ILE A 160 0.21 -14.27 1.57
CA ILE A 160 0.29 -13.48 2.82
C ILE A 160 0.11 -12.02 2.45
N ALA A 161 -0.75 -11.31 3.18
CA ALA A 161 -1.08 -9.91 2.91
C ALA A 161 -0.82 -9.02 4.14
N ALA A 162 -0.28 -7.84 3.89
CA ALA A 162 -0.13 -6.79 4.89
C ALA A 162 -0.83 -5.50 4.44
N VAL A 163 -1.80 -5.07 5.22
CA VAL A 163 -2.51 -3.78 5.06
C VAL A 163 -1.77 -2.74 5.87
N GLY A 164 -1.15 -1.78 5.19
CA GLY A 164 -0.31 -0.76 5.81
C GLY A 164 -1.10 0.39 6.45
N PRO A 165 -0.40 1.39 7.03
CA PRO A 165 -1.02 2.57 7.63
C PRO A 165 -1.88 3.34 6.62
N HIS A 166 -3.08 3.71 7.06
CA HIS A 166 -4.08 4.40 6.24
C HIS A 166 -4.96 5.31 7.13
N ILE A 167 -5.85 6.06 6.53
CA ILE A 167 -6.80 6.84 7.31
C ILE A 167 -7.78 5.91 8.04
N GLY A 168 -7.81 5.99 9.35
CA GLY A 168 -8.69 5.16 10.17
C GLY A 168 -10.12 5.69 10.21
N VAL A 169 -11.05 4.84 10.63
CA VAL A 169 -12.47 5.18 10.83
C VAL A 169 -12.66 6.38 11.78
N CYS A 170 -11.76 6.59 12.73
CA CYS A 170 -11.74 7.76 13.60
C CYS A 170 -11.67 9.11 12.87
N CYS A 171 -11.22 9.11 11.60
CA CYS A 171 -10.92 10.33 10.83
C CYS A 171 -11.50 10.36 9.43
N TYR A 172 -12.03 9.24 8.93
CA TYR A 172 -12.45 9.15 7.53
C TYR A 172 -13.94 9.40 7.36
N GLU A 173 -14.37 10.64 7.64
CA GLU A 173 -15.71 11.13 7.32
C GLU A 173 -15.91 11.09 5.80
N VAL A 174 -17.09 10.61 5.33
CA VAL A 174 -17.39 10.42 3.91
C VAL A 174 -18.79 10.94 3.56
N GLY A 175 -18.99 11.24 2.28
CA GLY A 175 -20.30 11.62 1.73
C GLY A 175 -21.16 10.41 1.36
N GLN A 176 -22.40 10.69 1.00
CA GLN A 176 -23.36 9.66 0.60
C GLN A 176 -22.90 8.90 -0.66
N ASP A 177 -22.23 9.58 -1.57
CA ASP A 177 -21.62 8.99 -2.76
C ASP A 177 -20.66 7.83 -2.45
N VAL A 178 -19.89 7.96 -1.37
CA VAL A 178 -19.00 6.90 -0.90
C VAL A 178 -19.76 5.78 -0.21
N VAL A 179 -20.79 6.13 0.55
CA VAL A 179 -21.67 5.13 1.22
C VAL A 179 -22.34 4.25 0.17
N ASP A 180 -22.91 4.87 -0.85
CA ASP A 180 -23.61 4.15 -1.92
C ASP A 180 -22.65 3.27 -2.76
N ALA A 181 -21.45 3.75 -3.02
CA ALA A 181 -20.45 3.01 -3.79
C ALA A 181 -19.88 1.79 -3.04
N ILE A 182 -19.66 1.89 -1.73
CA ILE A 182 -19.17 0.77 -0.89
C ILE A 182 -20.32 -0.22 -0.62
N GLY A 183 -21.54 0.27 -0.40
CA GLY A 183 -22.78 -0.50 -0.38
C GLY A 183 -23.02 -1.38 0.87
N ASP A 184 -22.00 -1.67 1.69
CA ASP A 184 -22.15 -2.51 2.87
C ASP A 184 -22.05 -1.66 4.15
N PRO A 185 -23.18 -1.52 4.90
CA PRO A 185 -23.26 -0.67 6.09
C PRO A 185 -22.31 -1.11 7.22
N VAL A 186 -21.84 -2.34 7.24
CA VAL A 186 -20.92 -2.87 8.28
C VAL A 186 -19.58 -2.11 8.33
N PHE A 187 -19.20 -1.47 7.25
CA PHE A 187 -17.95 -0.72 7.18
C PHE A 187 -18.08 0.74 7.61
N PHE A 188 -19.27 1.19 8.02
CA PHE A 188 -19.51 2.56 8.43
C PHE A 188 -19.80 2.65 9.92
N GLU A 189 -19.18 3.63 10.56
CA GLU A 189 -19.53 4.04 11.93
C GLU A 189 -20.21 5.40 11.92
N SER A 190 -21.18 5.57 12.80
CA SER A 190 -21.81 6.86 13.10
C SER A 190 -21.81 7.08 14.60
N ARG A 191 -21.53 8.31 15.04
CA ARG A 191 -21.57 8.70 16.46
C ARG A 191 -22.35 10.00 16.61
N PRO A 192 -22.97 10.28 17.79
CA PRO A 192 -23.84 11.44 17.97
C PRO A 192 -23.20 12.80 17.62
N HIS A 193 -21.87 12.91 17.70
CA HIS A 193 -21.12 14.14 17.43
C HIS A 193 -20.50 14.18 16.02
N TRP A 194 -20.72 13.17 15.19
CA TRP A 194 -20.24 13.13 13.80
C TRP A 194 -21.32 13.62 12.85
N ALA A 195 -20.96 14.58 11.97
CA ALA A 195 -21.90 15.14 11.01
C ALA A 195 -22.27 14.17 9.87
N LYS A 196 -21.36 13.21 9.58
CA LYS A 196 -21.51 12.22 8.51
C LYS A 196 -20.94 10.88 8.97
N PRO A 197 -21.30 9.77 8.27
CA PRO A 197 -20.70 8.48 8.55
C PRO A 197 -19.20 8.47 8.28
N HIS A 198 -18.49 7.63 9.03
CA HIS A 198 -17.07 7.38 8.87
C HIS A 198 -16.85 5.99 8.30
N LEU A 199 -16.04 5.89 7.25
CA LEU A 199 -15.71 4.62 6.59
C LEU A 199 -14.51 3.95 7.25
N ASN A 200 -14.64 2.68 7.60
CA ASN A 200 -13.53 1.78 7.94
C ASN A 200 -12.97 1.14 6.66
N LEU A 201 -12.18 1.91 5.92
CA LEU A 201 -11.63 1.49 4.64
C LEU A 201 -10.68 0.29 4.77
N GLY A 202 -9.92 0.20 5.88
CA GLY A 202 -9.07 -0.95 6.17
C GLY A 202 -9.86 -2.25 6.35
N ALA A 203 -10.98 -2.19 7.09
CA ALA A 203 -11.87 -3.34 7.27
C ALA A 203 -12.52 -3.80 5.95
N ALA A 204 -12.92 -2.85 5.09
CA ALA A 204 -13.47 -3.17 3.77
C ALA A 204 -12.44 -3.92 2.90
N ASN A 205 -11.20 -3.46 2.87
CA ASN A 205 -10.13 -4.13 2.11
C ASN A 205 -9.73 -5.48 2.71
N ARG A 206 -9.71 -5.60 4.06
CA ARG A 206 -9.49 -6.89 4.71
C ARG A 206 -10.60 -7.90 4.35
N ARG A 207 -11.86 -7.47 4.32
CA ARG A 207 -12.97 -8.31 3.89
C ARG A 207 -12.80 -8.77 2.45
N GLN A 208 -12.31 -7.94 1.55
CA GLN A 208 -12.02 -8.35 0.17
C GLN A 208 -10.91 -9.40 0.09
N LEU A 209 -9.85 -9.32 0.90
CA LEU A 209 -8.84 -10.36 0.99
C LEU A 209 -9.45 -11.70 1.41
N ILE A 210 -10.32 -11.68 2.43
CA ILE A 210 -11.04 -12.89 2.90
C ILE A 210 -11.97 -13.44 1.80
N ASN A 211 -12.76 -12.57 1.17
CA ASN A 211 -13.67 -12.98 0.08
C ASN A 211 -12.91 -13.56 -1.12
N ALA A 212 -11.68 -13.09 -1.36
CA ALA A 212 -10.79 -13.62 -2.39
C ALA A 212 -10.16 -14.96 -2.02
N GLY A 213 -10.37 -15.45 -0.78
CA GLY A 213 -9.96 -16.78 -0.31
C GLY A 213 -8.74 -16.81 0.61
N LEU A 214 -8.25 -15.66 1.10
CA LEU A 214 -7.25 -15.66 2.15
C LEU A 214 -7.92 -15.96 3.51
N HIS A 215 -7.23 -16.70 4.36
CA HIS A 215 -7.63 -16.90 5.76
C HIS A 215 -7.19 -15.72 6.62
N ASP A 216 -7.84 -15.53 7.76
CA ASP A 216 -7.60 -14.39 8.64
C ASP A 216 -6.15 -14.28 9.16
N GLU A 217 -5.55 -15.42 9.48
CA GLU A 217 -4.16 -15.54 9.93
C GLU A 217 -3.12 -15.16 8.86
N GLN A 218 -3.51 -15.10 7.60
CA GLN A 218 -2.66 -14.67 6.49
C GLN A 218 -2.66 -13.15 6.30
N ILE A 219 -3.52 -12.42 7.03
CA ILE A 219 -3.76 -10.99 6.82
C ILE A 219 -3.32 -10.20 8.06
N GLU A 220 -2.30 -9.39 7.89
CA GLU A 220 -1.85 -8.45 8.90
C GLU A 220 -2.40 -7.05 8.61
N VAL A 221 -3.05 -6.40 9.56
CA VAL A 221 -3.64 -5.07 9.38
C VAL A 221 -3.05 -4.06 10.37
N SER A 222 -2.62 -2.91 9.84
CA SER A 222 -2.18 -1.78 10.66
C SER A 222 -3.34 -1.12 11.39
N SER A 223 -3.16 -0.85 12.68
CA SER A 223 -4.07 -0.04 13.49
C SER A 223 -3.73 1.46 13.45
N LEU A 224 -2.70 1.88 12.71
CA LEU A 224 -2.19 3.25 12.70
C LEU A 224 -2.95 4.12 11.70
N CYS A 225 -3.64 5.13 12.23
CA CYS A 225 -4.32 6.13 11.40
C CYS A 225 -3.33 7.22 10.95
N THR A 226 -3.24 7.45 9.63
CA THR A 226 -2.33 8.44 9.03
C THR A 226 -2.64 9.87 9.46
N ARG A 227 -3.93 10.20 9.62
CA ARG A 227 -4.34 11.53 10.08
C ARG A 227 -4.02 11.77 11.55
N CYS A 228 -4.28 10.80 12.43
CA CYS A 228 -3.99 10.89 13.88
C CYS A 228 -2.48 10.92 14.16
N ARG A 229 -1.70 10.14 13.40
CA ARG A 229 -0.26 10.02 13.60
C ARG A 229 0.50 10.92 12.65
N GLY A 230 0.23 12.23 12.73
CA GLY A 230 0.93 13.27 11.96
C GLY A 230 2.44 13.34 12.25
N ASP A 231 2.87 12.77 13.37
CA ASP A 231 4.28 12.57 13.70
C ASP A 231 4.95 11.49 12.83
N LEU A 232 4.18 10.55 12.28
CA LEU A 232 4.71 9.43 11.46
C LEU A 232 4.29 9.49 10.00
N PHE A 233 3.15 10.09 9.66
CA PHE A 233 2.58 9.94 8.32
C PHE A 233 2.16 11.26 7.69
N HIS A 234 2.26 11.33 6.38
CA HIS A 234 1.57 12.30 5.55
C HIS A 234 0.08 11.97 5.49
N SER A 235 -0.79 12.98 5.42
CA SER A 235 -2.23 12.79 5.32
C SER A 235 -2.87 13.88 4.46
N TYR A 236 -3.50 13.49 3.38
CA TYR A 236 -4.24 14.40 2.51
C TYR A 236 -5.44 15.02 3.23
N ARG A 237 -6.13 14.24 4.08
CA ARG A 237 -7.26 14.71 4.88
C ARG A 237 -6.85 15.79 5.90
N ARG A 238 -5.61 15.75 6.38
CA ARG A 238 -5.07 16.76 7.31
C ARG A 238 -4.48 17.96 6.57
N ASP A 239 -3.64 17.72 5.55
CA ASP A 239 -2.74 18.71 4.99
C ASP A 239 -3.17 19.21 3.57
N GLY A 240 -4.20 18.57 2.98
CA GLY A 240 -4.72 18.89 1.65
C GLY A 240 -3.69 18.70 0.54
N LYS A 241 -3.74 19.52 -0.48
CA LYS A 241 -2.87 19.44 -1.67
C LYS A 241 -1.36 19.66 -1.38
N LYS A 242 -1.02 20.15 -0.20
CA LYS A 242 0.38 20.38 0.22
C LYS A 242 1.00 19.14 0.87
N THR A 243 0.23 18.05 1.02
CA THR A 243 0.73 16.83 1.67
C THR A 243 1.87 16.22 0.88
N GLY A 244 2.86 15.68 1.61
CA GLY A 244 3.80 14.71 1.03
C GLY A 244 3.14 13.35 0.83
N HIS A 245 3.91 12.36 0.37
CA HIS A 245 3.43 11.00 0.17
C HIS A 245 4.35 9.99 0.84
N MET A 246 3.75 8.94 1.41
CA MET A 246 4.43 7.71 1.74
C MET A 246 4.61 6.84 0.49
N LEU A 247 5.58 5.93 0.55
CA LEU A 247 5.82 4.90 -0.45
C LEU A 247 5.82 3.54 0.26
N SER A 248 4.97 2.65 -0.19
CA SER A 248 4.95 1.25 0.24
C SER A 248 5.58 0.41 -0.85
N VAL A 249 6.50 -0.47 -0.47
CA VAL A 249 7.33 -1.22 -1.42
C VAL A 249 7.37 -2.70 -1.08
N ILE A 250 7.43 -3.54 -2.12
CA ILE A 250 7.68 -4.97 -2.02
C ILE A 250 8.50 -5.44 -3.22
N GLY A 251 9.39 -6.40 -3.03
CA GLY A 251 10.20 -6.98 -4.11
C GLY A 251 10.81 -8.31 -3.73
N ILE A 252 11.27 -9.06 -4.74
CA ILE A 252 11.92 -10.37 -4.60
C ILE A 252 13.43 -10.18 -4.77
N VAL A 253 14.20 -10.72 -3.83
CA VAL A 253 15.67 -10.68 -3.85
C VAL A 253 16.19 -11.48 -5.06
N PRO A 254 17.24 -11.00 -5.75
CA PRO A 254 17.86 -11.69 -6.88
C PRO A 254 18.33 -13.11 -6.60
#